data_730ab2a92c8bf2faa81bbc852ea19035
#
_entry.id   730ab2a92c8bf2faa81bbc852ea19035
#
_cell.length_a   1.000
_cell.length_b   1.000
_cell.length_c   1.000
_cell.angle_alpha   90.00
_cell.angle_beta   90.00
_cell.angle_gamma   90.00
#
_symmetry.space_group_name_H-M   'P 1'
#
loop_
_entity.id
_entity.type
_entity.pdbx_description
1 polymer ?
#
loop_
_entity_poly.entity_id
_entity_poly.type
_entity_poly.pdbx_seq_one_letter_code
_entity_poly.pdbx_strand_id
1 'polypeptide(L)'
;MTNTESAQQETIPSTAFKEWAVICRAITTGRQDIILRKGGIVEPGGSFQLLADDFYLLPTFVHQSKDHLIPSAQDLLITIDEDRPPDGTVEFRHKIHVTESFTISQPGDLAALRSRHVWSDAIVNERFNRWEKNLHVIVITVSPVTPVIQIPWDDSYGGCKSWITFNQTTQHVSCLKQ
;
A
#
# COMPACT_ATOMS: atom_id res chain seq x y z
N MET A 1 10.23 -12.23 -47.94
CA MET A 1 10.67 -12.79 -46.65
C MET A 1 10.52 -11.66 -45.63
N THR A 2 9.41 -11.66 -44.92
CA THR A 2 9.09 -10.60 -43.93
C THR A 2 9.66 -11.05 -42.59
N ASN A 3 10.73 -10.40 -42.16
CA ASN A 3 11.25 -10.54 -40.79
C ASN A 3 10.24 -9.90 -39.82
N THR A 4 9.51 -10.71 -39.10
CA THR A 4 8.72 -10.27 -37.95
C THR A 4 9.68 -10.22 -36.76
N GLU A 5 10.25 -9.04 -36.50
CA GLU A 5 10.95 -8.78 -35.24
C GLU A 5 9.93 -8.87 -34.11
N SER A 6 10.00 -9.95 -33.33
CA SER A 6 9.28 -10.08 -32.09
C SER A 6 9.88 -9.09 -31.08
N ALA A 7 9.16 -8.01 -30.77
CA ALA A 7 9.53 -7.12 -29.69
C ALA A 7 9.63 -7.95 -28.40
N GLN A 8 10.84 -8.05 -27.85
CA GLN A 8 11.05 -8.65 -26.54
C GLN A 8 10.43 -7.74 -25.49
N GLN A 9 9.36 -8.19 -24.88
CA GLN A 9 8.77 -7.55 -23.72
C GLN A 9 9.65 -7.83 -22.50
N GLU A 10 10.35 -6.80 -22.03
CA GLU A 10 11.13 -6.88 -20.81
C GLU A 10 10.18 -6.75 -19.63
N THR A 11 10.20 -7.72 -18.71
CA THR A 11 9.41 -7.72 -17.49
C THR A 11 10.30 -7.31 -16.31
N ILE A 12 9.90 -6.27 -15.59
CA ILE A 12 10.62 -5.79 -14.40
C ILE A 12 9.84 -6.20 -13.16
N PRO A 13 10.43 -7.00 -12.24
CA PRO A 13 9.79 -7.31 -10.98
C PRO A 13 9.61 -6.05 -10.14
N SER A 14 8.42 -5.89 -9.59
CA SER A 14 8.05 -4.73 -8.78
C SER A 14 7.33 -5.18 -7.52
N THR A 15 7.47 -4.40 -6.47
CA THR A 15 6.88 -4.68 -5.15
C THR A 15 5.70 -3.76 -4.89
N ALA A 16 4.62 -4.32 -4.36
CA ALA A 16 3.48 -3.54 -3.90
C ALA A 16 3.11 -3.89 -2.45
N PHE A 17 2.60 -2.88 -1.76
CA PHE A 17 2.17 -2.96 -0.39
C PHE A 17 0.66 -2.90 -0.31
N LYS A 18 0.06 -3.89 0.34
CA LYS A 18 -1.39 -4.00 0.54
C LYS A 18 -1.81 -3.17 1.74
N GLU A 19 -2.75 -2.26 1.51
CA GLU A 19 -3.34 -1.46 2.56
C GLU A 19 -4.85 -1.32 2.31
N TRP A 20 -5.62 -1.03 3.35
CA TRP A 20 -7.05 -0.76 3.19
C TRP A 20 -7.29 0.40 2.24
N ALA A 21 -8.27 0.28 1.36
CA ALA A 21 -8.56 1.30 0.35
C ALA A 21 -8.84 2.67 0.98
N VAL A 22 -9.52 2.73 2.12
CA VAL A 22 -9.76 3.98 2.85
C VAL A 22 -8.46 4.61 3.35
N ILE A 23 -7.47 3.82 3.75
CA ILE A 23 -6.15 4.31 4.17
C ILE A 23 -5.35 4.76 2.95
N CYS A 24 -5.41 4.01 1.84
CA CYS A 24 -4.84 4.45 0.58
C CYS A 24 -5.41 5.82 0.17
N ARG A 25 -6.72 6.00 0.26
CA ARG A 25 -7.39 7.30 -0.01
C ARG A 25 -6.92 8.38 0.96
N ALA A 26 -6.77 8.08 2.26
CA ALA A 26 -6.23 9.04 3.24
C ALA A 26 -4.80 9.48 2.89
N ILE A 27 -3.95 8.55 2.46
CA ILE A 27 -2.57 8.84 2.04
C ILE A 27 -2.58 9.72 0.79
N THR A 28 -3.33 9.34 -0.23
CA THR A 28 -3.33 10.03 -1.53
C THR A 28 -4.00 11.41 -1.49
N THR A 29 -4.84 11.67 -0.50
CA THR A 29 -5.46 12.98 -0.25
C THR A 29 -4.71 13.82 0.79
N GLY A 30 -3.54 13.36 1.27
CA GLY A 30 -2.70 14.08 2.22
C GLY A 30 -3.23 14.11 3.66
N ARG A 31 -4.21 13.26 3.99
CA ARG A 31 -4.76 13.16 5.36
C ARG A 31 -3.98 12.17 6.24
N GLN A 32 -3.06 11.42 5.63
CA GLN A 32 -2.17 10.49 6.31
C GLN A 32 -0.82 10.44 5.58
N ASP A 33 0.27 10.50 6.34
CA ASP A 33 1.64 10.45 5.83
C ASP A 33 2.51 9.37 6.51
N ILE A 34 1.87 8.49 7.28
CA ILE A 34 2.53 7.33 7.90
C ILE A 34 1.71 6.06 7.69
N ILE A 35 2.41 4.94 7.61
CA ILE A 35 1.79 3.61 7.66
C ILE A 35 2.12 2.98 9.02
N LEU A 36 1.10 2.45 9.69
CA LEU A 36 1.23 1.79 10.99
C LEU A 36 1.07 0.29 10.82
N ARG A 37 2.12 -0.47 11.17
CA ARG A 37 2.13 -1.92 11.05
C ARG A 37 2.47 -2.63 12.35
N LYS A 38 1.77 -3.71 12.56
CA LYS A 38 2.10 -4.72 13.55
C LYS A 38 2.60 -5.95 12.80
N GLY A 39 3.69 -6.54 13.25
CA GLY A 39 4.16 -7.81 12.71
C GLY A 39 3.10 -8.90 12.80
N GLY A 40 3.04 -9.79 11.83
CA GLY A 40 2.10 -10.91 11.76
C GLY A 40 2.73 -12.23 12.18
N ILE A 41 1.89 -13.22 12.52
CA ILE A 41 2.32 -14.59 12.90
C ILE A 41 3.12 -15.26 11.76
N VAL A 42 2.89 -14.85 10.51
CA VAL A 42 3.49 -15.44 9.30
C VAL A 42 4.79 -14.73 8.90
N GLU A 43 5.10 -13.58 9.49
CA GLU A 43 6.33 -12.84 9.17
C GLU A 43 7.52 -13.45 9.93
N PRO A 44 8.69 -13.67 9.26
CA PRO A 44 9.87 -14.22 9.91
C PRO A 44 10.25 -13.35 11.13
N GLY A 45 10.31 -13.98 12.31
CA GLY A 45 10.61 -13.28 13.57
C GLY A 45 9.44 -12.56 14.23
N GLY A 46 8.20 -12.68 13.70
CA GLY A 46 6.98 -12.11 14.31
C GLY A 46 6.85 -10.58 14.22
N SER A 47 7.86 -9.88 13.67
CA SER A 47 7.85 -8.43 13.48
C SER A 47 7.68 -8.06 12.01
N PHE A 48 7.03 -6.93 11.74
CA PHE A 48 6.91 -6.39 10.39
C PHE A 48 8.31 -6.09 9.81
N GLN A 49 8.50 -6.44 8.54
CA GLN A 49 9.71 -6.12 7.79
C GLN A 49 9.38 -5.21 6.62
N LEU A 50 10.11 -4.10 6.52
CA LEU A 50 10.12 -3.25 5.34
C LEU A 50 10.96 -3.93 4.26
N LEU A 51 10.33 -4.31 3.14
CA LEU A 51 11.01 -5.04 2.06
C LEU A 51 11.62 -4.12 1.00
N ALA A 52 11.14 -2.89 0.89
CA ALA A 52 11.61 -1.92 -0.09
C ALA A 52 11.31 -0.50 0.38
N ASP A 53 12.16 0.45 0.02
CA ASP A 53 11.93 1.89 0.28
C ASP A 53 11.03 2.52 -0.79
N ASP A 54 10.96 1.90 -1.97
CA ASP A 54 10.08 2.31 -3.08
C ASP A 54 9.15 1.16 -3.44
N PHE A 55 7.83 1.40 -3.39
CA PHE A 55 6.83 0.38 -3.70
C PHE A 55 5.52 0.98 -4.20
N TYR A 56 4.71 0.15 -4.84
CA TYR A 56 3.37 0.54 -5.28
C TYR A 56 2.36 0.33 -4.17
N LEU A 57 1.35 1.20 -4.11
CA LEU A 57 0.24 1.07 -3.16
C LEU A 57 -0.86 0.21 -3.79
N LEU A 58 -1.23 -0.87 -3.10
CA LEU A 58 -2.31 -1.78 -3.52
C LEU A 58 -3.50 -1.68 -2.56
N PRO A 59 -4.58 -0.99 -2.95
CA PRO A 59 -5.79 -0.90 -2.14
C PRO A 59 -6.49 -2.25 -1.98
N THR A 60 -6.92 -2.57 -0.76
CA THR A 60 -7.77 -3.72 -0.46
C THR A 60 -9.12 -3.26 0.08
N PHE A 61 -10.20 -3.88 -0.38
CA PHE A 61 -11.58 -3.40 -0.14
C PHE A 61 -12.36 -4.28 0.84
N VAL A 62 -11.72 -5.29 1.42
CA VAL A 62 -12.32 -6.18 2.42
C VAL A 62 -12.12 -5.64 3.84
N HIS A 63 -13.06 -5.93 4.74
CA HIS A 63 -13.00 -5.64 6.19
C HIS A 63 -12.90 -4.16 6.58
N GLN A 64 -13.22 -3.22 5.69
CA GLN A 64 -13.24 -1.80 6.01
C GLN A 64 -14.40 -1.46 6.95
N SER A 65 -14.12 -0.72 8.02
CA SER A 65 -15.13 -0.29 8.98
C SER A 65 -14.90 1.17 9.40
N LYS A 66 -16.02 1.92 9.51
CA LYS A 66 -16.00 3.29 10.02
C LYS A 66 -15.50 3.37 11.46
N ASP A 67 -15.73 2.33 12.27
CA ASP A 67 -15.33 2.29 13.67
C ASP A 67 -13.81 2.22 13.86
N HIS A 68 -13.09 1.88 12.79
CA HIS A 68 -11.63 1.88 12.78
C HIS A 68 -11.03 3.26 12.47
N LEU A 69 -11.86 4.22 12.10
CA LEU A 69 -11.43 5.58 11.72
C LEU A 69 -11.85 6.61 12.77
N ILE A 70 -11.11 7.71 12.85
CA ILE A 70 -11.59 8.88 13.57
C ILE A 70 -12.83 9.46 12.89
N PRO A 71 -13.76 10.10 13.65
CA PRO A 71 -15.00 10.63 13.08
C PRO A 71 -14.77 11.56 11.87
N SER A 72 -13.74 12.40 11.93
CA SER A 72 -13.40 13.34 10.86
C SER A 72 -12.85 12.69 9.59
N ALA A 73 -12.63 11.37 9.56
CA ALA A 73 -12.14 10.64 8.41
C ALA A 73 -13.13 9.59 7.87
N GLN A 74 -14.30 9.47 8.51
CA GLN A 74 -15.32 8.50 8.08
C GLN A 74 -15.94 8.85 6.72
N ASP A 75 -15.87 10.12 6.31
CA ASP A 75 -16.23 10.58 4.97
C ASP A 75 -15.44 9.90 3.85
N LEU A 76 -14.20 9.47 4.12
CA LEU A 76 -13.37 8.75 3.16
C LEU A 76 -13.95 7.40 2.72
N LEU A 77 -14.87 6.82 3.52
CA LEU A 77 -15.56 5.59 3.17
C LEU A 77 -16.74 5.83 2.22
N ILE A 78 -17.26 7.04 2.16
CA ILE A 78 -18.31 7.39 1.19
C ILE A 78 -17.70 7.22 -0.20
N THR A 79 -18.40 6.49 -1.07
CA THR A 79 -17.93 6.21 -2.43
C THR A 79 -16.61 5.44 -2.55
N ILE A 80 -16.13 4.78 -1.48
CA ILE A 80 -14.86 4.03 -1.54
C ILE A 80 -14.87 2.93 -2.60
N ASP A 81 -16.03 2.38 -2.91
CA ASP A 81 -16.18 1.36 -3.94
C ASP A 81 -15.95 1.88 -5.36
N GLU A 82 -16.04 3.19 -5.57
CA GLU A 82 -15.70 3.84 -6.86
C GLU A 82 -14.19 3.74 -7.17
N ASP A 83 -13.36 3.53 -6.14
CA ASP A 83 -11.91 3.32 -6.32
C ASP A 83 -11.57 1.89 -6.77
N ARG A 84 -12.55 0.97 -6.82
CA ARG A 84 -12.28 -0.40 -7.24
C ARG A 84 -11.80 -0.44 -8.69
N PRO A 85 -10.75 -1.22 -8.97
CA PRO A 85 -10.39 -1.51 -10.35
C PRO A 85 -11.47 -2.35 -11.03
N PRO A 86 -11.46 -2.45 -12.36
CA PRO A 86 -12.32 -3.38 -13.08
C PRO A 86 -12.16 -4.82 -12.59
N ASP A 87 -13.25 -5.60 -12.63
CA ASP A 87 -13.26 -6.99 -12.17
C ASP A 87 -12.13 -7.81 -12.84
N GLY A 88 -11.49 -8.64 -12.05
CA GLY A 88 -10.37 -9.49 -12.51
C GLY A 88 -9.08 -8.73 -12.78
N THR A 89 -8.96 -7.48 -12.31
CA THR A 89 -7.74 -6.68 -12.49
C THR A 89 -7.23 -6.10 -11.18
N VAL A 90 -5.98 -5.64 -11.22
CA VAL A 90 -5.33 -4.84 -10.18
C VAL A 90 -4.81 -3.57 -10.84
N GLU A 91 -4.95 -2.43 -10.15
CA GLU A 91 -4.40 -1.17 -10.59
C GLU A 91 -3.44 -0.58 -9.57
N PHE A 92 -2.29 -0.12 -10.06
CA PHE A 92 -1.32 0.64 -9.28
C PHE A 92 -1.36 2.10 -9.76
N ARG A 93 -2.05 2.92 -8.99
CA ARG A 93 -2.25 4.34 -9.28
C ARG A 93 -1.25 5.24 -8.56
N HIS A 94 -0.59 4.72 -7.51
CA HIS A 94 0.33 5.50 -6.69
C HIS A 94 1.57 4.67 -6.31
N LYS A 95 2.69 5.37 -6.24
CA LYS A 95 3.96 4.89 -5.74
C LYS A 95 4.29 5.59 -4.42
N ILE A 96 4.81 4.83 -3.49
CA ILE A 96 5.28 5.28 -2.17
C ILE A 96 6.80 5.31 -2.17
N HIS A 97 7.36 6.33 -1.54
CA HIS A 97 8.74 6.38 -1.14
C HIS A 97 8.81 6.53 0.39
N VAL A 98 9.60 5.68 1.03
CA VAL A 98 9.83 5.69 2.48
C VAL A 98 10.90 6.72 2.79
N THR A 99 10.58 7.66 3.67
CA THR A 99 11.54 8.67 4.13
C THR A 99 12.15 8.33 5.48
N GLU A 100 11.42 7.57 6.31
CA GLU A 100 11.87 7.14 7.62
C GLU A 100 11.11 5.87 8.04
N SER A 101 11.73 5.02 8.85
CA SER A 101 11.10 3.82 9.41
C SER A 101 11.66 3.56 10.80
N PHE A 102 10.76 3.40 11.78
CA PHE A 102 11.14 3.16 13.17
C PHE A 102 10.06 2.38 13.92
N THR A 103 10.40 1.92 15.12
CA THR A 103 9.48 1.19 16.00
C THR A 103 9.21 1.97 17.26
N ILE A 104 7.93 2.15 17.60
CA ILE A 104 7.49 2.69 18.88
C ILE A 104 7.33 1.53 19.87
N SER A 105 7.94 1.65 21.04
CA SER A 105 7.84 0.68 22.15
C SER A 105 7.25 1.28 23.43
N GLN A 106 7.05 2.61 23.46
CA GLN A 106 6.47 3.29 24.60
C GLN A 106 5.06 3.79 24.25
N PRO A 107 4.04 3.48 25.06
CA PRO A 107 2.66 3.91 24.79
C PRO A 107 2.51 5.43 24.68
N GLY A 108 3.33 6.19 25.43
CA GLY A 108 3.31 7.67 25.42
C GLY A 108 3.65 8.27 24.06
N ASP A 109 4.46 7.57 23.25
CA ASP A 109 4.88 8.05 21.93
C ASP A 109 3.78 7.98 20.88
N LEU A 110 2.74 7.15 21.11
CA LEU A 110 1.59 7.04 20.21
C LEU A 110 0.86 8.37 20.02
N ALA A 111 0.81 9.19 21.07
CA ALA A 111 0.15 10.48 21.01
C ALA A 111 0.79 11.44 19.99
N ALA A 112 2.11 11.37 19.80
CA ALA A 112 2.83 12.18 18.83
C ALA A 112 2.45 11.85 17.37
N LEU A 113 1.90 10.66 17.11
CA LEU A 113 1.47 10.24 15.77
C LEU A 113 0.03 10.65 15.44
N ARG A 114 -0.76 11.15 16.42
CA ARG A 114 -2.22 11.33 16.28
C ARG A 114 -2.63 12.17 15.08
N SER A 115 -1.89 13.20 14.77
CA SER A 115 -2.18 14.11 13.66
C SER A 115 -1.75 13.57 12.29
N ARG A 116 -1.05 12.43 12.26
CA ARG A 116 -0.42 11.88 11.06
C ARG A 116 -1.18 10.70 10.44
N HIS A 117 -2.26 10.23 11.06
CA HIS A 117 -3.03 9.11 10.57
C HIS A 117 -4.52 9.25 10.89
N VAL A 118 -5.36 8.51 10.16
CA VAL A 118 -6.82 8.53 10.30
C VAL A 118 -7.39 7.36 11.12
N TRP A 119 -6.55 6.43 11.59
CA TRP A 119 -6.99 5.34 12.44
C TRP A 119 -7.54 5.86 13.78
N SER A 120 -8.59 5.21 14.31
CA SER A 120 -9.07 5.50 15.66
C SER A 120 -8.04 5.09 16.72
N ASP A 121 -8.07 5.78 17.87
CA ASP A 121 -7.16 5.47 18.98
C ASP A 121 -7.35 4.03 19.49
N ALA A 122 -8.58 3.52 19.44
CA ALA A 122 -8.88 2.14 19.81
C ALA A 122 -8.10 1.13 18.96
N ILE A 123 -8.07 1.32 17.65
CA ILE A 123 -7.34 0.46 16.72
C ILE A 123 -5.83 0.58 16.89
N VAL A 124 -5.32 1.80 17.06
CA VAL A 124 -3.87 2.01 17.27
C VAL A 124 -3.42 1.34 18.57
N ASN A 125 -4.17 1.54 19.65
CA ASN A 125 -3.88 0.90 20.96
C ASN A 125 -4.01 -0.63 20.89
N GLU A 126 -5.03 -1.15 20.20
CA GLU A 126 -5.18 -2.61 20.00
C GLU A 126 -3.98 -3.18 19.25
N ARG A 127 -3.56 -2.56 18.13
CA ARG A 127 -2.39 -2.97 17.37
C ARG A 127 -1.11 -2.90 18.21
N PHE A 128 -0.90 -1.79 18.93
CA PHE A 128 0.27 -1.62 19.79
C PHE A 128 0.38 -2.72 20.87
N ASN A 129 -0.73 -3.07 21.50
CA ASN A 129 -0.75 -4.03 22.61
C ASN A 129 -0.86 -5.50 22.15
N ARG A 130 -1.10 -5.76 20.85
CA ARG A 130 -1.21 -7.12 20.32
C ARG A 130 0.17 -7.80 20.38
N TRP A 131 0.27 -8.94 21.05
CA TRP A 131 1.48 -9.73 21.30
C TRP A 131 2.54 -8.94 22.06
N GLU A 132 3.50 -8.34 21.38
CA GLU A 132 4.51 -7.45 21.97
C GLU A 132 4.04 -6.00 21.95
N LYS A 133 4.42 -5.21 22.96
CA LYS A 133 4.07 -3.78 23.04
C LYS A 133 4.95 -2.95 22.12
N ASN A 134 4.68 -3.01 20.83
CA ASN A 134 5.35 -2.19 19.84
C ASN A 134 4.45 -1.90 18.63
N LEU A 135 4.82 -0.91 17.85
CA LEU A 135 4.18 -0.57 16.59
C LEU A 135 5.24 -0.04 15.62
N HIS A 136 5.28 -0.61 14.44
CA HIS A 136 6.17 -0.16 13.38
C HIS A 136 5.55 1.02 12.64
N VAL A 137 6.32 2.09 12.49
CA VAL A 137 5.93 3.33 11.83
C VAL A 137 6.78 3.52 10.59
N ILE A 138 6.14 3.74 9.45
CA ILE A 138 6.79 4.03 8.19
C ILE A 138 6.32 5.41 7.75
N VAL A 139 7.23 6.36 7.67
CA VAL A 139 6.99 7.71 7.16
C VAL A 139 7.15 7.69 5.65
N ILE A 140 6.18 8.25 4.94
CA ILE A 140 6.07 8.10 3.50
C ILE A 140 5.81 9.41 2.78
N THR A 141 6.22 9.45 1.53
CA THR A 141 5.69 10.34 0.50
C THR A 141 4.99 9.53 -0.57
N VAL A 142 4.00 10.13 -1.23
CA VAL A 142 3.21 9.49 -2.27
C VAL A 142 3.30 10.28 -3.58
N SER A 143 3.39 9.58 -4.70
CA SER A 143 3.36 10.15 -6.04
C SER A 143 2.40 9.39 -6.96
N PRO A 144 1.73 10.06 -7.90
CA PRO A 144 0.90 9.37 -8.88
C PRO A 144 1.75 8.56 -9.85
N VAL A 145 1.18 7.45 -10.33
CA VAL A 145 1.74 6.63 -11.40
C VAL A 145 1.03 6.98 -12.71
N THR A 146 1.79 7.43 -13.69
CA THR A 146 1.27 7.84 -14.99
C THR A 146 2.09 7.23 -16.12
N PRO A 147 1.48 6.44 -17.01
CA PRO A 147 0.11 5.95 -16.96
C PRO A 147 -0.15 4.98 -15.80
N VAL A 148 -1.40 4.82 -15.40
CA VAL A 148 -1.79 3.81 -14.39
C VAL A 148 -1.38 2.43 -14.87
N ILE A 149 -0.75 1.65 -14.00
CA ILE A 149 -0.37 0.27 -14.29
C ILE A 149 -1.57 -0.62 -13.96
N GLN A 150 -2.11 -1.30 -14.95
CA GLN A 150 -3.19 -2.27 -14.79
C GLN A 150 -2.69 -3.65 -15.20
N ILE A 151 -2.89 -4.64 -14.34
CA ILE A 151 -2.52 -6.02 -14.58
C ILE A 151 -3.68 -6.97 -14.24
N PRO A 152 -3.75 -8.17 -14.81
CA PRO A 152 -4.70 -9.20 -14.39
C PRO A 152 -4.52 -9.55 -12.90
N TRP A 153 -5.63 -9.90 -12.23
CA TRP A 153 -5.58 -10.48 -10.90
C TRP A 153 -4.84 -11.83 -10.94
N ASP A 154 -4.02 -12.06 -9.93
CA ASP A 154 -3.38 -13.35 -9.67
C ASP A 154 -3.67 -13.77 -8.23
N ASP A 155 -3.97 -15.05 -8.02
CA ASP A 155 -4.31 -15.58 -6.69
C ASP A 155 -3.17 -15.39 -5.67
N SER A 156 -1.93 -15.29 -6.16
CA SER A 156 -0.79 -14.95 -5.32
C SER A 156 -0.87 -13.57 -4.68
N TYR A 157 -1.72 -12.66 -5.17
CA TYR A 157 -1.94 -11.33 -4.57
C TYR A 157 -2.94 -11.38 -3.40
N GLY A 158 -3.67 -12.47 -3.25
CA GLY A 158 -4.62 -12.70 -2.17
C GLY A 158 -3.96 -12.96 -0.80
N GLY A 159 -4.80 -13.27 0.19
CA GLY A 159 -4.38 -13.65 1.55
C GLY A 159 -3.94 -12.49 2.44
N CYS A 160 -3.60 -12.84 3.70
CA CYS A 160 -3.26 -11.89 4.77
C CYS A 160 -1.76 -11.58 4.80
N LYS A 161 -1.20 -11.09 3.70
CA LYS A 161 0.19 -10.64 3.59
C LYS A 161 0.25 -9.15 3.25
N SER A 162 1.27 -8.46 3.75
CA SER A 162 1.48 -7.04 3.51
C SER A 162 2.09 -6.76 2.13
N TRP A 163 2.90 -7.67 1.62
CA TRP A 163 3.69 -7.48 0.40
C TRP A 163 3.30 -8.46 -0.69
N ILE A 164 3.29 -7.97 -1.92
CA ILE A 164 3.22 -8.78 -3.14
C ILE A 164 4.32 -8.36 -4.11
N THR A 165 4.73 -9.30 -4.96
CA THR A 165 5.59 -9.03 -6.12
C THR A 165 4.77 -9.24 -7.37
N PHE A 166 4.92 -8.35 -8.34
CA PHE A 166 4.29 -8.46 -9.65
C PHE A 166 5.27 -8.07 -10.75
N ASN A 167 5.00 -8.50 -11.97
CA ASN A 167 5.82 -8.15 -13.13
C ASN A 167 5.18 -7.01 -13.91
N GLN A 168 5.95 -5.96 -14.15
CA GLN A 168 5.58 -4.91 -15.09
C GLN A 168 6.04 -5.30 -16.48
N THR A 169 5.15 -5.18 -17.46
CA THR A 169 5.52 -5.30 -18.86
C THR A 169 5.80 -3.92 -19.41
N THR A 170 7.06 -3.62 -19.69
CA THR A 170 7.44 -2.38 -20.36
C THR A 170 7.24 -2.51 -21.85
N GLN A 171 6.31 -1.74 -22.41
CA GLN A 171 6.24 -1.54 -23.86
C GLN A 171 7.29 -0.46 -24.22
N HIS A 172 8.41 -0.86 -24.79
CA HIS A 172 9.29 0.08 -25.45
C HIS A 172 8.61 0.63 -26.69
N VAL A 173 8.06 1.84 -26.61
CA VAL A 173 7.71 2.61 -27.80
C VAL A 173 9.03 3.07 -28.42
N SER A 174 9.50 2.35 -29.41
CA SER A 174 10.60 2.83 -30.25
C SER A 174 10.14 4.09 -30.99
N CYS A 175 10.65 5.22 -30.56
CA CYS A 175 10.45 6.49 -31.26
C CYS A 175 11.19 6.41 -32.59
N LEU A 176 10.48 6.11 -33.67
CA LEU A 176 11.01 6.28 -35.02
C LEU A 176 11.23 7.77 -35.23
N LYS A 177 12.50 8.17 -35.20
CA LYS A 177 12.93 9.49 -35.74
C LYS A 177 12.69 9.48 -37.24
N GLN A 178 11.79 10.33 -37.70
CA GLN A 178 11.74 10.75 -39.12
C GLN A 178 12.85 11.74 -39.40
#